data_b0824b01531332b7538cabd2a19c2c71
#
_entry.id   b0824b01531332b7538cabd2a19c2c71
#
_cell.length_a   1.000
_cell.length_b   1.000
_cell.length_c   1.000
_cell.angle_alpha   90.00
_cell.angle_beta   90.00
_cell.angle_gamma   90.00
#
_symmetry.space_group_name_H-M   'P 1'
#
loop_
_entity.id
_entity.type
_entity.pdbx_description
1 polymer ?
#
loop_
_entity_poly.entity_id
_entity_poly.type
_entity_poly.pdbx_seq_one_letter_code
_entity_poly.pdbx_strand_id
1 'polypeptide(L)'
;MDQVIENYEFLLSITSQMRVAATHGMWDELVELEKQCGQHIEIMKTQDAGISPDESTRLRKLELIRKILADDAEIRNHTEPWMAQLQRIMHSTGQERRLQQTYSSEY
;
A
#
# COMPACT_ATOMS: atom_id res chain seq x y z
N MET A 1 -2.54 27.10 -2.77
CA MET A 1 -2.18 25.84 -2.14
C MET A 1 -1.69 24.86 -3.17
N ASP A 2 -0.71 24.06 -2.79
CA ASP A 2 -0.04 23.17 -3.73
C ASP A 2 -0.81 21.86 -3.82
N GLN A 3 -1.41 21.60 -4.98
CA GLN A 3 -2.17 20.38 -5.23
C GLN A 3 -1.31 19.11 -5.07
N VAL A 4 -0.05 19.19 -5.48
CA VAL A 4 0.88 18.07 -5.37
C VAL A 4 1.09 17.69 -3.90
N ILE A 5 1.34 18.66 -3.04
CA ILE A 5 1.55 18.43 -1.62
C ILE A 5 0.29 17.88 -0.97
N GLU A 6 -0.88 18.43 -1.29
CA GLU A 6 -2.16 17.93 -0.76
C GLU A 6 -2.38 16.48 -1.14
N ASN A 7 -2.06 16.10 -2.38
CA ASN A 7 -2.18 14.72 -2.84
C ASN A 7 -1.28 13.78 -2.05
N TYR A 8 -0.05 14.16 -1.79
CA TYR A 8 0.88 13.32 -1.01
C TYR A 8 0.51 13.27 0.46
N GLU A 9 -0.03 14.36 1.02
CA GLU A 9 -0.51 14.35 2.39
C GLU A 9 -1.72 13.44 2.55
N PHE A 10 -2.63 13.45 1.58
CA PHE A 10 -3.76 12.53 1.57
C PHE A 10 -3.29 11.08 1.46
N LEU A 11 -2.34 10.82 0.57
CA LEU A 11 -1.77 9.48 0.40
C LEU A 11 -1.12 9.00 1.70
N LEU A 12 -0.38 9.87 2.38
CA LEU A 12 0.23 9.53 3.66
C LEU A 12 -0.84 9.19 4.71
N SER A 13 -1.95 9.91 4.73
CA SER A 13 -3.07 9.62 5.62
C SER A 13 -3.61 8.20 5.37
N ILE A 14 -3.77 7.80 4.11
CA ILE A 14 -4.23 6.45 3.76
C ILE A 14 -3.21 5.40 4.21
N THR A 15 -1.93 5.60 3.92
CA THR A 15 -0.89 4.62 4.29
C THR A 15 -0.72 4.51 5.80
N SER A 16 -0.91 5.60 6.54
CA SER A 16 -0.90 5.56 8.00
C SER A 16 -2.05 4.69 8.54
N GLN A 17 -3.24 4.82 7.96
CA GLN A 17 -4.39 3.99 8.32
C GLN A 17 -4.14 2.53 7.96
N MET A 18 -3.52 2.28 6.79
CA MET A 18 -3.15 0.93 6.38
C MET A 18 -2.17 0.30 7.38
N ARG A 19 -1.19 1.07 7.84
CA ARG A 19 -0.23 0.58 8.83
C ARG A 19 -0.93 0.20 10.14
N VAL A 20 -1.86 1.01 10.60
CA VAL A 20 -2.64 0.70 11.81
C VAL A 20 -3.48 -0.55 11.61
N ALA A 21 -4.16 -0.67 10.47
CA ALA A 21 -4.97 -1.84 10.15
C ALA A 21 -4.12 -3.11 10.11
N ALA A 22 -2.95 -3.06 9.48
CA ALA A 22 -2.04 -4.19 9.42
C ALA A 22 -1.54 -4.61 10.81
N THR A 23 -1.20 -3.61 11.64
CA THR A 23 -0.73 -3.86 13.00
C THR A 23 -1.77 -4.58 13.85
N HIS A 24 -3.05 -4.28 13.63
CA HIS A 24 -4.15 -4.87 14.41
C HIS A 24 -4.81 -6.06 13.71
N GLY A 25 -4.27 -6.52 12.58
CA GLY A 25 -4.81 -7.67 11.86
C GLY A 25 -6.15 -7.41 11.21
N MET A 26 -6.49 -6.16 10.93
CA MET A 26 -7.75 -5.77 10.30
C MET A 26 -7.62 -5.85 8.78
N TRP A 27 -7.55 -7.09 8.27
CA TRP A 27 -7.21 -7.36 6.87
C TRP A 27 -8.25 -6.85 5.87
N ASP A 28 -9.54 -6.96 6.22
CA ASP A 28 -10.61 -6.45 5.35
C ASP A 28 -10.50 -4.93 5.17
N GLU A 29 -10.22 -4.23 6.26
CA GLU A 29 -10.01 -2.78 6.22
C GLU A 29 -8.76 -2.43 5.43
N LEU A 30 -7.69 -3.22 5.60
CA LEU A 30 -6.45 -3.01 4.86
C LEU A 30 -6.68 -3.15 3.35
N VAL A 31 -7.45 -4.15 2.92
CA VAL A 31 -7.77 -4.36 1.51
C VAL A 31 -8.54 -3.15 0.95
N GLU A 32 -9.50 -2.64 1.69
CA GLU A 32 -10.27 -1.48 1.25
C GLU A 32 -9.40 -0.22 1.16
N LEU A 33 -8.52 -0.01 2.13
CA LEU A 33 -7.58 1.11 2.12
C LEU A 33 -6.58 0.99 0.97
N GLU A 34 -6.12 -0.22 0.67
CA GLU A 34 -5.23 -0.47 -0.46
C GLU A 34 -5.90 -0.08 -1.78
N LYS A 35 -7.18 -0.39 -1.91
CA LYS A 35 -7.97 -0.01 -3.09
C LYS A 35 -8.05 1.52 -3.23
N GLN A 36 -8.34 2.21 -2.12
CA GLN A 36 -8.37 3.68 -2.11
C GLN A 36 -7.00 4.27 -2.45
N CYS A 37 -5.95 3.67 -1.92
CA CYS A 37 -4.57 4.10 -2.19
C CYS A 37 -4.27 4.00 -3.69
N GLY A 38 -4.59 2.87 -4.31
CA GLY A 38 -4.38 2.67 -5.75
C GLY A 38 -5.15 3.65 -6.61
N GLN A 39 -6.40 3.91 -6.25
CA GLN A 39 -7.23 4.89 -6.96
C GLN A 39 -6.64 6.29 -6.87
N HIS A 40 -6.17 6.69 -5.70
CA HIS A 40 -5.58 8.00 -5.50
C HIS A 40 -4.27 8.16 -6.28
N ILE A 41 -3.45 7.11 -6.32
CA ILE A 41 -2.21 7.12 -7.10
C ILE A 41 -2.50 7.33 -8.58
N GLU A 42 -3.54 6.70 -9.12
CA GLU A 42 -3.92 6.90 -10.51
C GLU A 42 -4.36 8.35 -10.79
N ILE A 43 -5.09 8.95 -9.87
CA ILE A 43 -5.47 10.36 -9.96
C ILE A 43 -4.23 11.25 -9.94
N MET A 44 -3.28 10.97 -9.05
CA MET A 44 -2.04 11.74 -8.93
C MET A 44 -1.20 11.68 -10.20
N LYS A 45 -1.11 10.53 -10.83
CA LYS A 45 -0.37 10.37 -12.09
C LYS A 45 -0.88 11.30 -13.17
N THR A 46 -2.20 11.50 -13.23
CA THR A 46 -2.81 12.37 -14.21
C THR A 46 -2.59 13.85 -13.88
N GLN A 47 -2.74 14.19 -12.60
CA GLN A 47 -2.66 15.58 -12.14
C GLN A 47 -1.22 16.09 -12.10
N ASP A 48 -0.28 15.25 -11.74
CA ASP A 48 1.12 15.65 -11.57
C ASP A 48 1.89 15.70 -12.91
N ALA A 49 1.30 15.17 -13.97
CA ALA A 49 1.95 15.16 -15.28
C ALA A 49 2.19 16.57 -15.78
N GLY A 50 3.44 16.91 -16.06
CA GLY A 50 3.81 18.20 -16.61
C GLY A 50 4.01 19.32 -15.59
N ILE A 51 3.85 19.06 -14.32
CA ILE A 51 4.09 20.05 -13.27
C ILE A 51 5.55 19.98 -12.83
N SER A 52 6.23 21.13 -12.90
CA SER A 52 7.60 21.27 -12.41
C SER A 52 7.54 21.98 -11.06
N PRO A 53 7.73 21.27 -9.94
CA PRO A 53 7.64 21.87 -8.62
C PRO A 53 8.86 22.75 -8.32
N ASP A 54 8.67 23.79 -7.49
CA ASP A 54 9.78 24.56 -6.97
C ASP A 54 10.58 23.71 -5.96
N GLU A 55 11.69 24.26 -5.49
CA GLU A 55 12.59 23.49 -4.62
C GLU A 55 11.95 23.14 -3.28
N SER A 56 11.23 24.08 -2.66
CA SER A 56 10.59 23.82 -1.37
C SER A 56 9.49 22.76 -1.49
N THR A 57 8.73 22.79 -2.56
CA THR A 57 7.71 21.78 -2.85
C THR A 57 8.34 20.41 -3.06
N ARG A 58 9.46 20.38 -3.80
CA ARG A 58 10.20 19.14 -4.05
C ARG A 58 10.72 18.52 -2.75
N LEU A 59 11.26 19.35 -1.86
CA LEU A 59 11.78 18.87 -0.57
C LEU A 59 10.65 18.34 0.32
N ARG A 60 9.53 19.03 0.36
CA ARG A 60 8.36 18.57 1.11
C ARG A 60 7.82 17.26 0.55
N LYS A 61 7.76 17.15 -0.77
CA LYS A 61 7.34 15.92 -1.45
C LYS A 61 8.24 14.74 -1.08
N LEU A 62 9.55 14.93 -1.08
CA LEU A 62 10.50 13.89 -0.70
C LEU A 62 10.30 13.45 0.74
N GLU A 63 10.05 14.38 1.65
CA GLU A 63 9.78 14.08 3.05
C GLU A 63 8.54 13.21 3.19
N LEU A 64 7.46 13.56 2.48
CA LEU A 64 6.21 12.81 2.50
C LEU A 64 6.40 11.41 1.90
N ILE A 65 7.13 11.29 0.80
CA ILE A 65 7.43 10.01 0.18
C ILE A 65 8.20 9.10 1.15
N ARG A 66 9.17 9.63 1.87
CA ARG A 66 9.93 8.85 2.86
C ARG A 66 9.02 8.29 3.95
N LYS A 67 8.07 9.10 4.44
CA LYS A 67 7.09 8.65 5.44
C LYS A 67 6.18 7.56 4.89
N ILE A 68 5.71 7.72 3.65
CA ILE A 68 4.87 6.74 2.98
C ILE A 68 5.62 5.42 2.81
N LEU A 69 6.89 5.46 2.40
CA LEU A 69 7.70 4.26 2.25
C LEU A 69 7.96 3.58 3.60
N ALA A 70 8.13 4.35 4.67
CA ALA A 70 8.28 3.80 6.02
C ALA A 70 7.00 3.07 6.45
N ASP A 71 5.82 3.64 6.19
CA ASP A 71 4.54 2.99 6.46
C ASP A 71 4.41 1.69 5.65
N ASP A 72 4.79 1.71 4.38
CA ASP A 72 4.73 0.54 3.52
C ASP A 72 5.62 -0.59 4.03
N ALA A 73 6.83 -0.26 4.48
CA ALA A 73 7.73 -1.25 5.07
C ALA A 73 7.13 -1.88 6.32
N GLU A 74 6.51 -1.06 7.18
CA GLU A 74 5.85 -1.56 8.40
C GLU A 74 4.66 -2.45 8.05
N ILE A 75 3.87 -2.07 7.05
CA ILE A 75 2.74 -2.88 6.58
C ILE A 75 3.24 -4.26 6.14
N ARG A 76 4.30 -4.30 5.33
CA ARG A 76 4.87 -5.56 4.85
C ARG A 76 5.40 -6.44 5.98
N ASN A 77 5.96 -5.83 7.02
CA ASN A 77 6.42 -6.59 8.19
C ASN A 77 5.29 -7.34 8.87
N HIS A 78 4.06 -6.88 8.77
CA HIS A 78 2.90 -7.55 9.33
C HIS A 78 2.24 -8.51 8.34
N THR A 79 2.20 -8.18 7.05
CA THR A 79 1.51 -8.99 6.05
C THR A 79 2.30 -10.22 5.63
N GLU A 80 3.62 -10.14 5.55
CA GLU A 80 4.46 -11.27 5.15
C GLU A 80 4.37 -12.45 6.12
N PRO A 81 4.49 -12.26 7.44
CA PRO A 81 4.30 -13.37 8.38
C PRO A 81 2.90 -13.98 8.31
N TRP A 82 1.87 -13.14 8.11
CA TRP A 82 0.51 -13.64 7.96
C TRP A 82 0.36 -14.52 6.72
N MET A 83 0.93 -14.09 5.59
CA MET A 83 0.94 -14.87 4.36
C MET A 83 1.66 -16.20 4.56
N ALA A 84 2.78 -16.20 5.27
CA ALA A 84 3.52 -17.42 5.54
C ALA A 84 2.70 -18.40 6.41
N GLN A 85 1.98 -17.89 7.39
CA GLN A 85 1.09 -18.71 8.22
C GLN A 85 -0.04 -19.31 7.40
N LEU A 86 -0.63 -18.51 6.52
CA LEU A 86 -1.72 -18.95 5.66
C LEU A 86 -1.24 -20.10 4.75
N GLN A 87 -0.04 -19.97 4.17
CA GLN A 87 0.55 -21.00 3.35
C GLN A 87 0.75 -22.30 4.13
N ARG A 88 1.22 -22.22 5.39
CA ARG A 88 1.40 -23.40 6.23
C ARG A 88 0.08 -24.10 6.52
N ILE A 89 -0.96 -23.35 6.82
CA ILE A 89 -2.29 -23.90 7.08
C ILE A 89 -2.81 -24.62 5.85
N MET A 90 -2.68 -24.03 4.69
CA MET A 90 -3.11 -24.64 3.42
C MET A 90 -2.31 -25.88 3.09
N HIS A 91 -1.03 -25.88 3.41
CA HIS A 91 -0.15 -27.03 3.19
C HIS A 91 -0.63 -28.26 3.97
N SER A 92 -1.05 -28.05 5.22
CA SER A 92 -1.50 -29.14 6.09
C SER A 92 -2.91 -29.63 5.78
N THR A 93 -3.74 -28.83 5.09
CA THR A 93 -5.13 -29.18 4.78
C THR A 93 -5.33 -29.72 3.36
N GLY A 94 -4.28 -29.72 2.54
CA GLY A 94 -4.39 -30.17 1.15
C GLY A 94 -5.02 -29.18 0.21
N GLN A 95 -5.47 -28.03 0.70
CA GLN A 95 -6.07 -26.99 -0.10
C GLN A 95 -5.03 -26.21 -0.92
N GLU A 96 -3.79 -26.34 -0.57
CA GLU A 96 -2.68 -25.67 -1.22
C GLU A 96 -2.62 -25.99 -2.73
N ARG A 97 -2.88 -27.24 -3.10
CA ARG A 97 -2.85 -27.63 -4.52
C ARG A 97 -3.82 -26.80 -5.36
N ARG A 98 -5.02 -26.57 -4.85
CA ARG A 98 -6.03 -25.78 -5.57
C ARG A 98 -5.58 -24.34 -5.73
N LEU A 99 -5.03 -23.77 -4.66
CA LEU A 99 -4.57 -22.39 -4.69
C LEU A 99 -3.35 -22.23 -5.59
N GLN A 100 -2.41 -23.15 -5.53
CA GLN A 100 -1.25 -23.14 -6.41
C GLN A 100 -1.66 -23.23 -7.89
N GLN A 101 -2.61 -24.07 -8.20
CA GLN A 101 -3.13 -24.17 -9.57
C GLN A 101 -3.79 -22.88 -10.01
N THR A 102 -4.56 -22.26 -9.13
CA THR A 102 -5.21 -20.99 -9.42
C THR A 102 -4.18 -19.88 -9.65
N TYR A 103 -3.18 -19.77 -8.77
CA TYR A 103 -2.14 -18.76 -8.92
C TYR A 103 -1.21 -19.03 -10.10
N SER A 104 -0.91 -20.28 -10.35
CA SER A 104 -0.05 -20.66 -11.49
C SER A 104 -0.70 -20.35 -12.82
N SER A 105 -2.01 -20.44 -12.91
CA SER A 105 -2.73 -20.12 -14.16
C SER A 105 -2.82 -18.62 -14.41
N GLU A 106 -2.62 -17.80 -13.41
CA GLU A 106 -2.62 -16.34 -13.54
C GLU A 106 -1.24 -15.80 -13.95
N TYR A 107 -0.21 -16.57 -13.77
CA TYR A 107 1.15 -16.22 -14.12
C TYR A 107 1.59 -17.01 -15.34
#